data_68210ccbd52b5159051e0de59b633fc3
#
_entry.id   68210ccbd52b5159051e0de59b633fc3
#
_cell.length_a   1.000
_cell.length_b   1.000
_cell.length_c   1.000
_cell.angle_alpha   90.00
_cell.angle_beta   90.00
_cell.angle_gamma   90.00
#
_symmetry.space_group_name_H-M   'P 1'
#
loop_
_entity.id
_entity.type
_entity.pdbx_description
1 polymer ?
#
loop_
_entity_poly.entity_id
_entity_poly.type
_entity_poly.pdbx_seq_one_letter_code
_entity_poly.pdbx_strand_id
1 'polypeptide(L)'
;MHLSLPRQLPRIVKKYFASREGIVFLKISLEKVKAHLKWEPNSQGDLFPHLYGVLQREHVEDVFETLEDVLAKNPVETAEKA
;
A
#
# COMPACT_ATOMS: atom_id res chain seq x y z
N MET A 1 4.82 -10.80 -1.48
CA MET A 1 4.09 -9.89 -0.56
C MET A 1 3.25 -8.90 -1.36
N HIS A 2 2.00 -8.81 -1.00
CA HIS A 2 1.05 -7.93 -1.66
C HIS A 2 1.11 -6.54 -1.04
N LEU A 3 1.28 -5.53 -1.87
CA LEU A 3 1.28 -4.14 -1.43
C LEU A 3 0.08 -3.41 -2.02
N SER A 4 -0.15 -2.18 -1.59
CA SER A 4 -1.25 -1.36 -2.11
C SER A 4 -0.80 0.08 -2.26
N LEU A 5 -1.38 0.77 -3.23
CA LEU A 5 -1.19 2.20 -3.37
C LEU A 5 -2.12 2.92 -2.38
N PRO A 6 -1.77 4.15 -1.95
CA PRO A 6 -2.63 4.90 -1.02
C PRO A 6 -4.09 4.98 -1.47
N ARG A 7 -4.34 5.19 -2.76
CA ARG A 7 -5.72 5.29 -3.27
C ARG A 7 -6.50 4.00 -3.18
N GLN A 8 -5.80 2.86 -3.08
CA GLN A 8 -6.43 1.55 -3.00
C GLN A 8 -6.76 1.15 -1.56
N LEU A 9 -6.10 1.77 -0.59
CA LEU A 9 -6.21 1.38 0.81
C LEU A 9 -7.61 1.45 1.39
N PRO A 10 -8.41 2.49 1.16
CA PRO A 10 -9.74 2.54 1.76
C PRO A 10 -10.58 1.33 1.42
N ARG A 11 -10.54 0.88 0.17
CA ARG A 11 -11.29 -0.28 -0.29
C ARG A 11 -10.73 -1.58 0.29
N ILE A 12 -9.40 -1.70 0.31
CA ILE A 12 -8.73 -2.88 0.85
C ILE A 12 -8.99 -3.02 2.35
N VAL A 13 -8.89 -1.93 3.09
CA VAL A 13 -9.15 -1.95 4.54
C VAL A 13 -10.58 -2.35 4.80
N LYS A 14 -11.53 -1.79 4.08
CA LYS A 14 -12.93 -2.10 4.23
C LYS A 14 -13.22 -3.57 3.93
N LYS A 15 -12.61 -4.09 2.87
CA LYS A 15 -12.90 -5.45 2.40
C LYS A 15 -12.27 -6.53 3.29
N TYR A 16 -11.03 -6.33 3.71
CA TYR A 16 -10.26 -7.38 4.38
C TYR A 16 -9.99 -7.15 5.86
N PHE A 17 -10.03 -5.90 6.30
CA PHE A 17 -9.59 -5.55 7.65
C PHE A 17 -10.60 -4.75 8.46
N ALA A 18 -11.84 -4.65 7.99
CA ALA A 18 -12.85 -3.80 8.64
C ALA A 18 -13.10 -4.13 10.10
N SER A 19 -12.99 -5.40 10.47
CA SER A 19 -13.24 -5.84 11.84
C SER A 19 -11.97 -6.14 12.63
N ARG A 20 -10.81 -5.82 12.08
CA ARG A 20 -9.55 -6.10 12.75
C ARG A 20 -9.04 -4.91 13.52
N GLU A 21 -8.40 -5.20 14.66
CA GLU A 21 -7.74 -4.21 15.49
C GLU A 21 -6.24 -4.41 15.43
N GLY A 22 -5.48 -3.38 15.81
CA GLY A 22 -4.03 -3.47 15.87
C GLY A 22 -3.35 -3.49 14.53
N ILE A 23 -4.02 -3.03 13.48
CA ILE A 23 -3.43 -2.94 12.15
C ILE A 23 -2.51 -1.73 12.09
N VAL A 24 -1.31 -1.93 11.52
CA VAL A 24 -0.41 -0.82 11.22
C VAL A 24 -0.16 -0.77 9.73
N PHE A 25 0.13 0.42 9.24
CA PHE A 25 0.41 0.67 7.84
C PHE A 25 1.88 1.04 7.68
N LEU A 26 2.57 0.33 6.82
CA LEU A 26 3.97 0.60 6.53
C LEU A 26 4.08 1.28 5.17
N LYS A 27 4.74 2.43 5.14
CA LYS A 27 5.06 3.09 3.89
C LYS A 27 6.37 2.53 3.38
N ILE A 28 6.32 1.92 2.21
CA ILE A 28 7.48 1.25 1.61
C ILE A 28 8.06 2.13 0.51
N SER A 29 9.38 2.25 0.50
CA SER A 29 10.08 2.98 -0.55
C SER A 29 10.07 2.17 -1.85
N LEU A 30 9.39 2.67 -2.88
CA LEU A 30 9.39 2.01 -4.19
C LEU A 30 10.78 1.98 -4.81
N GLU A 31 11.56 3.02 -4.59
CA GLU A 31 12.93 3.10 -5.08
C GLU A 31 13.77 1.93 -4.58
N LYS A 32 13.65 1.63 -3.29
CA LYS A 32 14.48 0.60 -2.66
C LYS A 32 14.05 -0.81 -3.01
N VAL A 33 12.78 -1.02 -3.35
CA VAL A 33 12.28 -2.35 -3.68
C VAL A 33 12.04 -2.56 -5.17
N LYS A 34 12.34 -1.56 -5.97
CA LYS A 34 12.06 -1.53 -7.41
C LYS A 34 12.52 -2.79 -8.15
N ALA A 35 13.70 -3.31 -7.83
CA ALA A 35 14.25 -4.47 -8.50
C ALA A 35 13.43 -5.75 -8.26
N HIS A 36 12.65 -5.78 -7.18
CA HIS A 36 11.88 -6.96 -6.79
C HIS A 36 10.38 -6.72 -6.84
N LEU A 37 9.96 -5.65 -7.49
CA LEU A 37 8.55 -5.25 -7.53
C LEU A 37 7.94 -5.62 -8.88
N LYS A 38 6.75 -6.22 -8.83
CA LYS A 38 5.96 -6.48 -10.03
C LYS A 38 4.55 -5.99 -9.81
N TRP A 39 3.95 -5.45 -10.85
CA TRP A 39 2.57 -4.98 -10.83
C TRP A 39 1.68 -6.06 -11.42
N GLU A 40 0.79 -6.59 -10.60
CA GLU A 40 -0.07 -7.69 -11.00
C GLU A 40 -1.53 -7.35 -10.79
N PRO A 41 -2.42 -7.77 -11.71
CA PRO A 41 -3.84 -7.48 -11.57
C PRO A 41 -4.49 -8.39 -10.51
N ASN A 42 -5.48 -7.82 -9.82
CA ASN A 42 -6.32 -8.64 -8.96
C ASN A 42 -7.47 -9.24 -9.80
N SER A 43 -8.43 -9.88 -9.14
CA SER A 43 -9.56 -10.50 -9.82
C SER A 43 -10.45 -9.50 -10.56
N GLN A 44 -10.34 -8.22 -10.25
CA GLN A 44 -11.13 -7.15 -10.86
C GLN A 44 -10.36 -6.34 -11.89
N GLY A 45 -9.12 -6.75 -12.17
CA GLY A 45 -8.29 -6.07 -13.15
C GLY A 45 -7.51 -4.89 -12.63
N ASP A 46 -7.60 -4.56 -11.35
CA ASP A 46 -6.82 -3.48 -10.75
C ASP A 46 -5.39 -3.95 -10.52
N LEU A 47 -4.43 -3.10 -10.86
CA LEU A 47 -3.03 -3.43 -10.67
C LEU A 47 -2.59 -3.10 -9.25
N PHE A 48 -1.98 -4.08 -8.60
CA PHE A 48 -1.38 -3.93 -7.28
C PHE A 48 0.10 -4.27 -7.34
N PRO A 49 0.94 -3.54 -6.62
CA PRO A 49 2.36 -3.89 -6.56
C PRO A 49 2.57 -5.13 -5.69
N HIS A 50 3.39 -6.04 -6.17
CA HIS A 50 3.78 -7.24 -5.43
C HIS A 50 5.28 -7.25 -5.25
N LEU A 51 5.72 -7.45 -4.02
CA LEU A 51 7.13 -7.54 -3.69
C LEU A 51 7.57 -9.00 -3.73
N TYR A 52 8.53 -9.30 -4.60
CA TYR A 52 9.14 -10.62 -4.72
C TYR A 52 10.51 -10.58 -4.06
N GLY A 53 10.53 -10.77 -2.76
CA GLY A 53 11.74 -10.70 -1.98
C GLY A 53 11.39 -10.52 -0.51
N VAL A 54 12.40 -10.29 0.30
CA VAL A 54 12.22 -10.08 1.73
C VAL A 54 12.11 -8.58 2.01
N LEU A 55 11.04 -8.19 2.70
CA LEU A 55 10.91 -6.82 3.14
C LEU A 55 11.88 -6.59 4.29
N GLN A 56 12.75 -5.60 4.14
CA GLN A 56 13.72 -5.26 5.14
C GLN A 56 13.35 -3.93 5.81
N ARG A 57 13.83 -3.74 7.03
CA ARG A 57 13.54 -2.53 7.79
C ARG A 57 13.89 -1.26 7.01
N GLU A 58 14.99 -1.26 6.31
CA GLU A 58 15.45 -0.11 5.54
C GLU A 58 14.55 0.25 4.36
N HIS A 59 13.65 -0.65 3.98
CA HIS A 59 12.68 -0.38 2.93
C HIS A 59 11.50 0.43 3.44
N VAL A 60 11.31 0.48 4.75
CA VAL A 60 10.17 1.16 5.37
C VAL A 60 10.52 2.61 5.63
N GLU A 61 9.76 3.52 5.03
CA GLU A 61 9.97 4.96 5.20
C GLU A 61 9.21 5.53 6.38
N ASP A 62 8.05 4.96 6.68
CA ASP A 62 7.21 5.46 7.76
C ASP A 62 6.24 4.38 8.21
N VAL A 63 5.68 4.58 9.41
CA VAL A 63 4.71 3.68 10.01
C VAL A 63 3.51 4.52 10.46
N PHE A 64 2.31 4.06 10.13
CA PHE A 64 1.08 4.75 10.51
C PHE A 64 0.16 3.79 11.26
N GLU A 65 -0.54 4.31 12.25
CA GLU A 65 -1.46 3.50 13.06
C GLU A 65 -2.90 3.58 12.56
N THR A 66 -3.22 4.58 11.74
CA THR A 66 -4.58 4.73 11.23
C THR A 66 -4.56 5.02 9.73
N LEU A 67 -5.65 4.65 9.07
CA LEU A 67 -5.82 4.96 7.66
C LEU A 67 -5.88 6.47 7.43
N GLU A 68 -6.47 7.21 8.36
CA GLU A 68 -6.53 8.66 8.26
C GLU A 68 -5.14 9.27 8.18
N ASP A 69 -4.22 8.79 9.01
CA ASP A 69 -2.84 9.29 9.00
C ASP A 69 -2.14 8.97 7.69
N VAL A 70 -2.37 7.78 7.16
CA VAL A 70 -1.81 7.40 5.86
C VAL A 70 -2.27 8.37 4.78
N LEU A 71 -3.56 8.63 4.70
CA LEU A 71 -4.12 9.48 3.66
C LEU A 71 -3.74 10.94 3.82
N ALA A 72 -3.57 11.39 5.06
CA ALA A 72 -3.14 12.76 5.32
C ALA A 72 -1.70 13.01 4.88
N LYS A 73 -0.84 12.02 5.04
CA LYS A 73 0.57 12.13 4.65
C LYS A 73 0.82 11.76 3.19
N ASN A 74 -0.09 11.01 2.58
CA ASN A 74 0.05 10.52 1.22
C ASN A 74 -1.24 10.80 0.45
N PRO A 75 -1.55 12.08 0.17
CA PRO A 75 -2.82 12.42 -0.47
C PRO A 75 -2.93 11.79 -1.85
N VAL A 76 -4.14 11.35 -2.16
CA VAL A 76 -4.46 10.83 -3.48
C VAL A 76 -4.52 12.01 -4.43
N GLU A 77 -3.74 11.96 -5.51
CA GLU A 77 -3.69 13.04 -6.46
C GLU A 77 -4.90 13.04 -7.38
N THR A 78 -5.38 14.24 -7.67
CA THR A 78 -6.52 14.39 -8.58
C THR A 78 -6.21 13.93 -9.98
N ALA A 79 -4.95 13.99 -10.37
CA ALA A 79 -4.52 13.52 -11.69
C ALA A 79 -4.84 12.05 -11.93
N GLU A 80 -4.96 11.27 -10.88
CA GLU A 80 -5.30 9.87 -11.00
C GLU A 80 -6.72 9.63 -11.46
N LYS A 81 -7.52 10.65 -11.46
CA LYS A 81 -8.90 10.57 -11.94
C LYS A 81 -9.01 10.70 -13.43
N ALA A 82 -7.97 11.18 -14.04
CA ALA A 82 -7.99 11.43 -15.48
C ALA A 82 -8.04 10.14 -16.28
#